data_9c1c8418e4360065742e94f28cf0e03f
#
_entry.id   9c1c8418e4360065742e94f28cf0e03f
#
_cell.length_a   1.000
_cell.length_b   1.000
_cell.length_c   1.000
_cell.angle_alpha   90.00
_cell.angle_beta   90.00
_cell.angle_gamma   90.00
#
_symmetry.space_group_name_H-M   'P 1'
#
loop_
_entity.id
_entity.type
_entity.pdbx_description
1 polymer ?
#
loop_
_entity_poly.entity_id
_entity_poly.type
_entity_poly.pdbx_seq_one_letter_code
_entity_poly.pdbx_strand_id
1 'polypeptide(L)'
;MNIVLHEMGTYTHRQELAKALSSRGHEIAYLYCPSSRTPSRSSMCFTSGDKVTVVPIDLDSEFAKWQLLKRFLQERAYAARVSSIIASLRPDLVISGNTPVEVQAAIQKMCHHSGTPFLFWLEDVYSIGVKSVLSKMPLIGDLIAARYALLERKVARQSDGIVAIADDFRDLAVDWGVDPDRITVIENWGAMPPDPQPAKDNDWAARHGLLGKHVLLYSGALGYKHNPQLFLDLAMEFRGEDNVRIVVISEGYGAEWLSSRSREFPQLVLLPFQLSEDFLKALASADVLVAILEPKAAKYSVPSKVLAYMTAGRPILAAIPADNLAARTISAASAGLTVDPQNPSELRRLARSLIEDEDRRRRLGAAGLAYARANFDINDIAARFEQVFRRFAHQKSNSVAPAAERAVI
;
A
#
# COMPACT_ATOMS: atom_id res chain seq x y z
N MET A 1 -18.36 18.53 -4.06
CA MET A 1 -17.87 18.57 -2.67
C MET A 1 -16.39 18.95 -2.68
N ASN A 2 -15.96 19.67 -1.67
CA ASN A 2 -14.54 19.92 -1.40
C ASN A 2 -14.02 18.86 -0.43
N ILE A 3 -13.12 17.98 -0.89
CA ILE A 3 -12.69 16.78 -0.18
C ILE A 3 -11.19 16.86 0.07
N VAL A 4 -10.77 16.63 1.31
CA VAL A 4 -9.36 16.40 1.64
C VAL A 4 -9.07 14.92 1.61
N LEU A 5 -8.13 14.51 0.76
CA LEU A 5 -7.55 13.18 0.69
C LEU A 5 -6.13 13.25 1.24
N HIS A 6 -5.90 12.67 2.42
CA HIS A 6 -4.64 12.77 3.15
C HIS A 6 -3.94 11.41 3.29
N GLU A 7 -2.62 11.43 3.08
CA GLU A 7 -1.72 10.32 3.40
C GLU A 7 -0.34 10.81 3.81
N MET A 8 0.38 10.02 4.59
CA MET A 8 1.78 10.29 4.91
C MET A 8 2.72 9.47 4.02
N GLY A 9 2.55 9.62 2.70
CA GLY A 9 3.31 8.90 1.67
C GLY A 9 2.97 9.47 0.30
N THR A 10 3.34 8.73 -0.75
CA THR A 10 2.98 9.05 -2.15
C THR A 10 2.63 7.75 -2.86
N TYR A 11 1.37 7.36 -2.81
CA TYR A 11 0.92 6.12 -3.44
C TYR A 11 0.16 6.40 -4.74
N THR A 12 0.56 5.76 -5.82
CA THR A 12 -0.01 5.99 -7.17
C THR A 12 -1.52 5.77 -7.20
N HIS A 13 -2.03 4.71 -6.57
CA HIS A 13 -3.45 4.40 -6.55
C HIS A 13 -4.30 5.52 -5.91
N ARG A 14 -3.78 6.23 -4.91
CA ARG A 14 -4.49 7.36 -4.29
C ARG A 14 -4.51 8.60 -5.17
N GLN A 15 -3.44 8.82 -5.91
CA GLN A 15 -3.40 9.90 -6.90
C GLN A 15 -4.40 9.63 -8.03
N GLU A 16 -4.53 8.38 -8.47
CA GLU A 16 -5.56 7.98 -9.44
C GLU A 16 -6.96 8.19 -8.89
N LEU A 17 -7.21 7.83 -7.63
CA LEU A 17 -8.50 8.11 -6.98
C LEU A 17 -8.79 9.61 -6.93
N ALA A 18 -7.81 10.43 -6.57
CA ALA A 18 -7.96 11.89 -6.54
C ALA A 18 -8.35 12.44 -7.92
N LYS A 19 -7.70 11.98 -8.99
CA LYS A 19 -8.06 12.34 -10.37
C LYS A 19 -9.46 11.89 -10.76
N ALA A 20 -9.79 10.64 -10.49
CA ALA A 20 -11.10 10.08 -10.84
C ALA A 20 -12.24 10.82 -10.11
N LEU A 21 -12.05 11.16 -8.83
CA LEU A 21 -13.02 11.95 -8.08
C LEU A 21 -13.12 13.40 -8.62
N SER A 22 -11.98 13.99 -9.00
CA SER A 22 -11.95 15.32 -9.63
C SER A 22 -12.72 15.33 -10.95
N SER A 23 -12.54 14.30 -11.79
CA SER A 23 -13.28 14.16 -13.06
C SER A 23 -14.78 13.99 -12.86
N ARG A 24 -15.21 13.53 -11.68
CA ARG A 24 -16.63 13.39 -11.28
C ARG A 24 -17.21 14.68 -10.67
N GLY A 25 -16.46 15.80 -10.71
CA GLY A 25 -16.89 17.12 -10.30
C GLY A 25 -16.64 17.46 -8.82
N HIS A 26 -15.77 16.73 -8.13
CA HIS A 26 -15.32 17.10 -6.80
C HIS A 26 -14.08 18.01 -6.87
N GLU A 27 -13.94 18.89 -5.90
CA GLU A 27 -12.70 19.64 -5.65
C GLU A 27 -11.86 18.84 -4.65
N ILE A 28 -10.69 18.40 -5.06
CA ILE A 28 -9.85 17.51 -4.27
C ILE A 28 -8.60 18.27 -3.80
N ALA A 29 -8.39 18.33 -2.49
CA ALA A 29 -7.10 18.69 -1.91
C ALA A 29 -6.35 17.41 -1.52
N TYR A 30 -5.28 17.09 -2.25
CA TYR A 30 -4.43 15.93 -1.99
C TYR A 30 -3.24 16.35 -1.14
N LEU A 31 -3.25 15.92 0.13
CA LEU A 31 -2.25 16.26 1.13
C LEU A 31 -1.31 15.07 1.36
N TYR A 32 0.00 15.31 1.29
CA TYR A 32 1.00 14.25 1.45
C TYR A 32 2.29 14.76 2.08
N CYS A 33 3.17 13.84 2.53
CA CYS A 33 4.48 14.15 3.10
C CYS A 33 5.61 13.74 2.14
N PRO A 34 6.27 14.65 1.44
CA PRO A 34 7.37 14.35 0.52
C PRO A 34 8.58 13.69 1.19
N SER A 35 8.84 14.03 2.47
CA SER A 35 9.95 13.48 3.26
C SER A 35 9.73 12.01 3.66
N SER A 36 8.50 11.49 3.53
CA SER A 36 8.20 10.08 3.74
C SER A 36 8.44 9.30 2.46
N ARG A 37 9.69 8.83 2.27
CA ARG A 37 10.08 8.06 1.08
C ARG A 37 9.28 6.77 0.96
N THR A 38 8.52 6.64 -0.12
CA THR A 38 7.88 5.39 -0.54
C THR A 38 8.68 4.72 -1.65
N PRO A 39 8.55 3.39 -1.84
CA PRO A 39 9.24 2.66 -2.90
C PRO A 39 8.96 3.17 -4.32
N SER A 40 7.77 3.67 -4.55
CA SER A 40 7.47 4.42 -5.76
C SER A 40 7.82 5.87 -5.52
N ARG A 41 8.96 6.34 -6.02
CA ARG A 41 9.17 7.77 -6.27
C ARG A 41 8.23 8.18 -7.41
N SER A 42 6.90 8.05 -7.19
CA SER A 42 5.95 8.49 -8.19
C SER A 42 6.12 9.99 -8.34
N SER A 43 6.58 10.42 -9.51
CA SER A 43 6.33 11.80 -9.94
C SER A 43 4.84 12.02 -9.78
N MET A 44 4.45 13.17 -9.20
CA MET A 44 3.04 13.52 -9.12
C MET A 44 2.43 13.42 -10.51
N CYS A 45 1.45 12.55 -10.69
CA CYS A 45 0.82 12.31 -11.99
C CYS A 45 -0.34 13.27 -12.28
N PHE A 46 -0.41 14.41 -11.56
CA PHE A 46 -1.41 15.44 -11.81
C PHE A 46 -0.99 16.36 -12.96
N THR A 47 -1.97 16.74 -13.77
CA THR A 47 -1.82 17.68 -14.89
C THR A 47 -2.57 18.98 -14.57
N SER A 48 -2.27 20.06 -15.30
CA SER A 48 -2.94 21.37 -15.13
C SER A 48 -4.46 21.35 -15.40
N GLY A 49 -4.98 20.28 -16.02
CA GLY A 49 -6.41 20.09 -16.26
C GLY A 49 -7.15 19.40 -15.11
N ASP A 50 -6.42 18.77 -14.19
CA ASP A 50 -7.01 18.10 -13.02
C ASP A 50 -7.42 19.15 -11.98
N LYS A 51 -8.67 19.14 -11.51
CA LYS A 51 -9.13 19.98 -10.38
C LYS A 51 -8.66 19.40 -9.04
N VAL A 52 -7.36 19.11 -8.96
CA VAL A 52 -6.71 18.58 -7.76
C VAL A 52 -5.69 19.59 -7.27
N THR A 53 -5.90 20.12 -6.07
CA THR A 53 -4.92 20.94 -5.38
C THR A 53 -3.94 20.05 -4.63
N VAL A 54 -2.70 20.01 -5.08
CA VAL A 54 -1.65 19.19 -4.46
C VAL A 54 -0.94 20.01 -3.39
N VAL A 55 -0.97 19.52 -2.14
CA VAL A 55 -0.42 20.22 -0.98
C VAL A 55 0.67 19.38 -0.34
N PRO A 56 1.95 19.61 -0.66
CA PRO A 56 3.06 18.97 0.05
C PRO A 56 3.20 19.55 1.46
N ILE A 57 3.30 18.67 2.44
CA ILE A 57 3.52 19.04 3.84
C ILE A 57 4.85 18.42 4.28
N ASP A 58 5.89 19.21 4.20
CA ASP A 58 7.24 18.74 4.49
C ASP A 58 7.54 18.72 5.99
N LEU A 59 8.44 17.81 6.33
CA LEU A 59 9.16 17.82 7.59
C LEU A 59 10.46 18.63 7.41
N ASP A 60 10.88 19.35 8.44
CA ASP A 60 12.12 20.15 8.37
C ASP A 60 13.40 19.30 8.24
N SER A 61 13.25 17.98 8.22
CA SER A 61 14.32 17.00 8.10
C SER A 61 13.80 15.68 7.56
N GLU A 62 14.71 14.84 7.04
CA GLU A 62 14.37 13.48 6.59
C GLU A 62 13.65 12.68 7.69
N PHE A 63 12.59 11.95 7.29
CA PHE A 63 11.77 11.20 8.22
C PHE A 63 12.54 10.07 8.91
N ALA A 64 12.64 10.16 10.23
CA ALA A 64 13.46 9.30 11.06
C ALA A 64 12.78 7.95 11.34
N LYS A 65 12.65 7.07 10.33
CA LYS A 65 11.94 5.78 10.44
C LYS A 65 12.35 4.92 11.64
N TRP A 66 13.62 5.01 12.06
CA TRP A 66 14.21 4.09 13.05
C TRP A 66 14.57 4.75 14.39
N GLN A 67 14.50 6.09 14.49
CA GLN A 67 14.79 6.85 15.70
C GLN A 67 13.49 7.23 16.40
N LEU A 68 13.02 6.39 17.31
CA LEU A 68 11.67 6.48 17.89
C LEU A 68 11.32 7.86 18.46
N LEU A 69 12.20 8.47 19.23
CA LEU A 69 11.93 9.79 19.83
C LEU A 69 11.87 10.89 18.77
N LYS A 70 12.84 10.93 17.86
CA LYS A 70 12.85 11.90 16.75
C LYS A 70 11.64 11.73 15.85
N ARG A 71 11.30 10.49 15.53
CA ARG A 71 10.09 10.14 14.76
C ARG A 71 8.82 10.65 15.44
N PHE A 72 8.66 10.42 16.74
CA PHE A 72 7.51 10.89 17.51
C PHE A 72 7.38 12.43 17.48
N LEU A 73 8.49 13.15 17.62
CA LEU A 73 8.49 14.62 17.52
C LEU A 73 8.14 15.10 16.11
N GLN A 74 8.66 14.44 15.08
CA GLN A 74 8.32 14.73 13.68
C GLN A 74 6.84 14.47 13.38
N GLU A 75 6.29 13.35 13.84
CA GLU A 75 4.86 13.01 13.68
C GLU A 75 3.97 14.06 14.35
N ARG A 76 4.34 14.56 15.53
CA ARG A 76 3.59 15.64 16.20
C ARG A 76 3.66 16.98 15.47
N ALA A 77 4.86 17.35 15.00
CA ALA A 77 5.03 18.58 14.21
C ALA A 77 4.22 18.52 12.90
N TYR A 78 4.28 17.36 12.22
CA TYR A 78 3.48 17.11 11.03
C TYR A 78 1.98 17.17 11.33
N ALA A 79 1.53 16.54 12.40
CA ALA A 79 0.13 16.54 12.83
C ALA A 79 -0.42 17.96 13.05
N ALA A 80 0.37 18.84 13.66
CA ALA A 80 -0.02 20.23 13.86
C ALA A 80 -0.14 20.99 12.53
N ARG A 81 0.84 20.82 11.63
CA ARG A 81 0.85 21.47 10.30
C ARG A 81 -0.33 21.00 9.44
N VAL A 82 -0.52 19.69 9.30
CA VAL A 82 -1.60 19.12 8.47
C VAL A 82 -2.97 19.53 9.01
N SER A 83 -3.18 19.52 10.34
CA SER A 83 -4.45 19.94 10.93
C SER A 83 -4.75 21.41 10.67
N SER A 84 -3.74 22.29 10.75
CA SER A 84 -3.89 23.73 10.43
C SER A 84 -4.26 23.97 8.97
N ILE A 85 -3.61 23.24 8.05
CA ILE A 85 -3.89 23.33 6.62
C ILE A 85 -5.32 22.85 6.33
N ILE A 86 -5.73 21.71 6.86
CA ILE A 86 -7.09 21.18 6.65
C ILE A 86 -8.13 22.18 7.19
N ALA A 87 -7.89 22.76 8.37
CA ALA A 87 -8.79 23.77 8.94
C ALA A 87 -8.95 25.00 8.04
N SER A 88 -7.87 25.44 7.37
CA SER A 88 -7.93 26.56 6.43
C SER A 88 -8.67 26.25 5.12
N LEU A 89 -8.63 25.00 4.68
CA LEU A 89 -9.31 24.52 3.45
C LEU A 89 -10.83 24.40 3.63
N ARG A 90 -11.32 24.26 4.87
CA ARG A 90 -12.75 24.10 5.20
C ARG A 90 -13.45 23.03 4.35
N PRO A 91 -12.93 21.79 4.30
CA PRO A 91 -13.50 20.77 3.45
C PRO A 91 -14.87 20.28 3.94
N ASP A 92 -15.66 19.76 3.01
CA ASP A 92 -16.91 19.06 3.32
C ASP A 92 -16.65 17.72 3.99
N LEU A 93 -15.48 17.10 3.73
CA LEU A 93 -15.10 15.79 4.25
C LEU A 93 -13.57 15.61 4.21
N VAL A 94 -13.03 14.89 5.20
CA VAL A 94 -11.64 14.47 5.25
C VAL A 94 -11.57 12.94 5.26
N ILE A 95 -10.77 12.35 4.38
CA ILE A 95 -10.39 10.94 4.45
C ILE A 95 -8.88 10.83 4.64
N SER A 96 -8.44 10.04 5.63
CA SER A 96 -7.03 9.83 5.94
C SER A 96 -6.72 8.35 6.11
N GLY A 97 -5.65 7.89 5.47
CA GLY A 97 -5.15 6.53 5.58
C GLY A 97 -3.64 6.48 5.43
N ASN A 98 -3.05 5.31 5.67
CA ASN A 98 -1.61 5.07 5.58
C ASN A 98 -0.76 6.13 6.29
N THR A 99 -1.17 6.46 7.49
CA THR A 99 -0.66 7.58 8.29
C THR A 99 -0.50 7.11 9.74
N PRO A 100 0.54 7.54 10.47
CA PRO A 100 0.69 7.22 11.88
C PRO A 100 -0.56 7.62 12.67
N VAL A 101 -0.97 6.76 13.58
CA VAL A 101 -2.23 6.93 14.33
C VAL A 101 -2.29 8.21 15.16
N GLU A 102 -1.14 8.71 15.63
CA GLU A 102 -1.04 10.01 16.34
C GLU A 102 -1.45 11.18 15.43
N VAL A 103 -1.03 11.12 14.16
CA VAL A 103 -1.40 12.13 13.16
C VAL A 103 -2.89 12.04 12.84
N GLN A 104 -3.40 10.82 12.64
CA GLN A 104 -4.83 10.61 12.38
C GLN A 104 -5.70 11.10 13.55
N ALA A 105 -5.28 10.83 14.79
CA ALA A 105 -5.97 11.32 15.99
C ALA A 105 -6.02 12.86 16.05
N ALA A 106 -4.94 13.53 15.64
CA ALA A 106 -4.90 14.98 15.61
C ALA A 106 -5.82 15.56 14.52
N ILE A 107 -5.79 15.00 13.30
CA ILE A 107 -6.69 15.39 12.21
C ILE A 107 -8.15 15.17 12.61
N GLN A 108 -8.48 13.99 13.14
CA GLN A 108 -9.82 13.65 13.61
C GLN A 108 -10.31 14.65 14.66
N LYS A 109 -9.47 14.95 15.67
CA LYS A 109 -9.79 15.92 16.70
C LYS A 109 -10.10 17.30 16.11
N MET A 110 -9.32 17.76 15.15
CA MET A 110 -9.56 19.01 14.42
C MET A 110 -10.87 18.94 13.65
N CYS A 111 -11.13 17.87 12.91
CA CYS A 111 -12.37 17.66 12.16
C CYS A 111 -13.60 17.72 13.07
N HIS A 112 -13.57 17.08 14.25
CA HIS A 112 -14.64 17.15 15.23
C HIS A 112 -14.89 18.57 15.73
N HIS A 113 -13.83 19.36 15.96
CA HIS A 113 -13.98 20.76 16.40
C HIS A 113 -14.61 21.65 15.33
N SER A 114 -14.24 21.44 14.07
CA SER A 114 -14.83 22.18 12.93
C SER A 114 -16.16 21.59 12.50
N GLY A 115 -16.54 20.48 13.10
CA GLY A 115 -17.66 19.67 12.70
C GLY A 115 -17.51 19.10 11.29
N THR A 116 -16.38 18.86 10.73
CA THR A 116 -16.12 18.23 9.43
C THR A 116 -16.10 16.69 9.60
N PRO A 117 -16.82 15.92 8.76
CA PRO A 117 -16.75 14.45 8.82
C PRO A 117 -15.33 13.93 8.56
N PHE A 118 -14.90 12.99 9.39
CA PHE A 118 -13.61 12.32 9.29
C PHE A 118 -13.80 10.84 8.97
N LEU A 119 -13.28 10.39 7.83
CA LEU A 119 -13.24 8.99 7.44
C LEU A 119 -11.86 8.39 7.68
N PHE A 120 -11.81 7.29 8.41
CA PHE A 120 -10.60 6.53 8.62
C PHE A 120 -10.45 5.47 7.52
N TRP A 121 -9.42 5.60 6.67
CA TRP A 121 -9.09 4.55 5.69
C TRP A 121 -8.14 3.54 6.32
N LEU A 122 -8.69 2.40 6.71
CA LEU A 122 -8.00 1.34 7.44
C LEU A 122 -7.34 0.36 6.47
N GLU A 123 -6.05 0.60 6.19
CA GLU A 123 -5.23 -0.21 5.26
C GLU A 123 -4.18 -1.07 5.96
N ASP A 124 -3.70 -0.61 7.09
CA ASP A 124 -2.72 -1.29 7.95
C ASP A 124 -3.15 -1.16 9.41
N VAL A 125 -2.75 -2.12 10.24
CA VAL A 125 -2.91 -2.01 11.70
C VAL A 125 -1.59 -1.50 12.28
N TYR A 126 -1.54 -0.18 12.51
CA TYR A 126 -0.33 0.53 12.91
C TYR A 126 0.26 -0.02 14.23
N SER A 127 -0.58 -0.33 15.21
CA SER A 127 -0.17 -0.86 16.51
C SER A 127 0.55 -2.20 16.40
N ILE A 128 0.17 -3.06 15.45
CA ILE A 128 0.85 -4.33 15.17
C ILE A 128 2.23 -4.07 14.58
N GLY A 129 2.35 -3.11 13.67
CA GLY A 129 3.63 -2.68 13.14
C GLY A 129 4.58 -2.17 14.24
N VAL A 130 4.07 -1.34 15.13
CA VAL A 130 4.83 -0.84 16.30
C VAL A 130 5.27 -1.99 17.21
N LYS A 131 4.39 -2.93 17.52
CA LYS A 131 4.72 -4.11 18.34
C LYS A 131 5.83 -4.95 17.70
N SER A 132 5.77 -5.16 16.40
CA SER A 132 6.81 -5.90 15.67
C SER A 132 8.18 -5.21 15.74
N VAL A 133 8.23 -3.90 15.56
CA VAL A 133 9.49 -3.12 15.65
C VAL A 133 10.07 -3.13 17.06
N LEU A 134 9.20 -3.05 18.08
CA LEU A 134 9.60 -2.98 19.49
C LEU A 134 9.76 -4.36 20.15
N SER A 135 9.60 -5.46 19.42
CA SER A 135 9.68 -6.83 19.95
C SER A 135 11.02 -7.17 20.64
N LYS A 136 12.09 -6.43 20.32
CA LYS A 136 13.41 -6.54 20.97
C LYS A 136 13.53 -5.79 22.31
N MET A 137 12.49 -5.05 22.71
CA MET A 137 12.42 -4.28 23.96
C MET A 137 11.26 -4.79 24.83
N PRO A 138 11.40 -5.96 25.46
CA PRO A 138 10.32 -6.53 26.29
C PRO A 138 9.90 -5.54 27.37
N LEU A 139 8.64 -5.61 27.83
CA LEU A 139 7.98 -4.73 28.79
C LEU A 139 7.73 -3.30 28.27
N ILE A 140 8.77 -2.53 27.94
CA ILE A 140 8.62 -1.15 27.45
C ILE A 140 7.97 -1.15 26.05
N GLY A 141 8.41 -2.04 25.19
CA GLY A 141 7.85 -2.20 23.84
C GLY A 141 6.40 -2.64 23.87
N ASP A 142 6.04 -3.56 24.77
CA ASP A 142 4.65 -4.01 24.94
C ASP A 142 3.75 -2.88 25.47
N LEU A 143 4.24 -2.07 26.42
CA LEU A 143 3.49 -0.92 26.95
C LEU A 143 3.25 0.14 25.86
N ILE A 144 4.27 0.45 25.07
CA ILE A 144 4.15 1.39 23.94
C ILE A 144 3.16 0.83 22.90
N ALA A 145 3.29 -0.43 22.51
CA ALA A 145 2.38 -1.06 21.56
C ALA A 145 0.93 -1.08 22.06
N ALA A 146 0.71 -1.37 23.36
CA ALA A 146 -0.61 -1.32 23.97
C ALA A 146 -1.22 0.10 23.93
N ARG A 147 -0.42 1.14 24.22
CA ARG A 147 -0.86 2.53 24.07
C ARG A 147 -1.29 2.86 22.63
N TYR A 148 -0.49 2.44 21.65
CA TYR A 148 -0.86 2.65 20.24
C TYR A 148 -2.11 1.88 19.86
N ALA A 149 -2.28 0.65 20.33
CA ALA A 149 -3.50 -0.13 20.09
C ALA A 149 -4.77 0.54 20.71
N LEU A 150 -4.66 1.11 21.89
CA LEU A 150 -5.75 1.86 22.51
C LEU A 150 -6.08 3.14 21.72
N LEU A 151 -5.06 3.86 21.25
CA LEU A 151 -5.25 5.06 20.43
C LEU A 151 -5.89 4.72 19.08
N GLU A 152 -5.42 3.67 18.41
CA GLU A 152 -5.94 3.21 17.12
C GLU A 152 -7.42 2.80 17.21
N ARG A 153 -7.78 2.02 18.24
CA ARG A 153 -9.17 1.69 18.54
C ARG A 153 -10.03 2.93 18.83
N LYS A 154 -9.46 3.90 19.55
CA LYS A 154 -10.16 5.16 19.83
C LYS A 154 -10.42 5.94 18.55
N VAL A 155 -9.42 6.08 17.69
CA VAL A 155 -9.57 6.75 16.38
C VAL A 155 -10.64 6.04 15.54
N ALA A 156 -10.59 4.71 15.44
CA ALA A 156 -11.58 3.94 14.72
C ALA A 156 -13.01 4.17 15.24
N ARG A 157 -13.23 4.08 16.55
CA ARG A 157 -14.56 4.27 17.17
C ARG A 157 -15.12 5.68 16.98
N GLN A 158 -14.26 6.67 17.00
CA GLN A 158 -14.63 8.09 16.92
C GLN A 158 -14.69 8.63 15.50
N SER A 159 -14.28 7.85 14.49
CA SER A 159 -14.43 8.23 13.08
C SER A 159 -15.89 8.19 12.66
N ASP A 160 -16.33 9.12 11.84
CA ASP A 160 -17.69 9.14 11.31
C ASP A 160 -17.96 7.92 10.44
N GLY A 161 -16.96 7.49 9.65
CA GLY A 161 -16.99 6.24 8.89
C GLY A 161 -15.60 5.62 8.74
N ILE A 162 -15.57 4.34 8.37
CA ILE A 162 -14.36 3.59 8.06
C ILE A 162 -14.44 3.04 6.65
N VAL A 163 -13.39 3.22 5.87
CA VAL A 163 -13.15 2.47 4.65
C VAL A 163 -12.12 1.40 4.97
N ALA A 164 -12.54 0.14 4.98
CA ALA A 164 -11.68 -1.03 5.21
C ALA A 164 -11.30 -1.67 3.88
N ILE A 165 -10.08 -2.21 3.77
CA ILE A 165 -9.59 -2.80 2.52
C ILE A 165 -9.97 -4.27 2.33
N ALA A 166 -10.56 -4.90 3.32
CA ALA A 166 -11.03 -6.29 3.28
C ALA A 166 -11.99 -6.58 4.43
N ASP A 167 -12.72 -7.69 4.35
CA ASP A 167 -13.60 -8.15 5.43
C ASP A 167 -12.83 -8.42 6.73
N ASP A 168 -11.60 -8.94 6.67
CA ASP A 168 -10.76 -9.13 7.87
C ASP A 168 -10.54 -7.82 8.64
N PHE A 169 -10.40 -6.69 7.93
CA PHE A 169 -10.25 -5.36 8.53
C PHE A 169 -11.60 -4.81 9.03
N ARG A 170 -12.69 -5.14 8.34
CA ARG A 170 -14.04 -4.85 8.82
C ARG A 170 -14.31 -5.56 10.15
N ASP A 171 -14.06 -6.87 10.20
CA ASP A 171 -14.27 -7.69 11.40
C ASP A 171 -13.40 -7.17 12.56
N LEU A 172 -12.16 -6.80 12.28
CA LEU A 172 -11.27 -6.17 13.26
C LEU A 172 -11.84 -4.85 13.79
N ALA A 173 -12.40 -4.01 12.91
CA ALA A 173 -13.00 -2.74 13.34
C ALA A 173 -14.26 -2.97 14.19
N VAL A 174 -15.05 -4.00 13.87
CA VAL A 174 -16.19 -4.44 14.69
C VAL A 174 -15.72 -4.92 16.06
N ASP A 175 -14.66 -5.73 16.13
CA ASP A 175 -14.04 -6.18 17.38
C ASP A 175 -13.49 -5.00 18.20
N TRP A 176 -13.09 -3.93 17.56
CA TRP A 176 -12.72 -2.67 18.22
C TRP A 176 -13.94 -1.91 18.77
N GLY A 177 -15.16 -2.30 18.45
CA GLY A 177 -16.42 -1.71 18.87
C GLY A 177 -16.89 -0.58 17.96
N VAL A 178 -16.55 -0.64 16.68
CA VAL A 178 -17.13 0.23 15.64
C VAL A 178 -18.45 -0.37 15.18
N ASP A 179 -19.46 0.47 15.00
CA ASP A 179 -20.73 0.08 14.45
C ASP A 179 -20.56 -0.44 13.01
N PRO A 180 -20.99 -1.68 12.68
CA PRO A 180 -20.89 -2.24 11.34
C PRO A 180 -21.46 -1.34 10.24
N ASP A 181 -22.50 -0.58 10.55
CA ASP A 181 -23.10 0.35 9.59
C ASP A 181 -22.18 1.52 9.22
N ARG A 182 -21.17 1.82 10.01
CA ARG A 182 -20.18 2.85 9.68
C ARG A 182 -18.98 2.32 8.90
N ILE A 183 -18.94 1.02 8.57
CA ILE A 183 -17.82 0.39 7.89
C ILE A 183 -18.23 0.06 6.45
N THR A 184 -17.42 0.49 5.49
CA THR A 184 -17.57 0.09 4.08
C THR A 184 -16.27 -0.59 3.64
N VAL A 185 -16.39 -1.76 3.02
CA VAL A 185 -15.23 -2.46 2.45
C VAL A 185 -15.04 -1.99 1.02
N ILE A 186 -13.89 -1.38 0.75
CA ILE A 186 -13.41 -1.06 -0.60
C ILE A 186 -11.99 -1.59 -0.70
N GLU A 187 -11.81 -2.66 -1.47
CA GLU A 187 -10.52 -3.31 -1.63
C GLU A 187 -9.52 -2.37 -2.32
N ASN A 188 -8.24 -2.51 -1.95
CA ASN A 188 -7.17 -1.81 -2.65
C ASN A 188 -7.01 -2.36 -4.06
N TRP A 189 -6.46 -1.55 -4.96
CA TRP A 189 -6.26 -1.86 -6.38
C TRP A 189 -4.84 -1.59 -6.84
N GLY A 190 -4.46 -2.19 -7.94
CA GLY A 190 -3.25 -1.85 -8.68
C GLY A 190 -3.55 -0.85 -9.78
N ALA A 191 -2.67 0.13 -9.94
CA ALA A 191 -2.76 1.06 -11.07
C ALA A 191 -2.67 0.29 -12.39
N MET A 192 -3.66 0.46 -13.26
CA MET A 192 -3.64 -0.19 -14.58
C MET A 192 -2.61 0.48 -15.46
N PRO A 193 -1.69 -0.28 -16.07
CA PRO A 193 -0.72 0.28 -16.99
C PRO A 193 -1.39 0.78 -18.27
N PRO A 194 -0.73 1.67 -19.02
CA PRO A 194 -1.21 2.08 -20.35
C PRO A 194 -1.32 0.87 -21.29
N ASP A 195 -2.21 0.94 -22.25
CA ASP A 195 -2.31 -0.05 -23.34
C ASP A 195 -1.72 0.57 -24.63
N PRO A 196 -0.78 -0.10 -25.32
CA PRO A 196 -0.25 -1.44 -25.04
C PRO A 196 0.74 -1.46 -23.86
N GLN A 197 0.76 -2.58 -23.16
CA GLN A 197 1.75 -2.81 -22.09
C GLN A 197 3.17 -2.92 -22.66
N PRO A 198 4.22 -2.54 -21.90
CA PRO A 198 5.60 -2.72 -22.34
C PRO A 198 5.89 -4.19 -22.67
N ALA A 199 6.66 -4.42 -23.73
CA ALA A 199 7.15 -5.76 -24.07
C ALA A 199 8.12 -6.28 -22.98
N LYS A 200 8.32 -7.60 -22.96
CA LYS A 200 9.32 -8.21 -22.06
C LYS A 200 10.73 -7.69 -22.37
N ASP A 201 11.09 -7.77 -23.64
CA ASP A 201 12.38 -7.29 -24.13
C ASP A 201 12.26 -5.79 -24.49
N ASN A 202 12.42 -4.95 -23.47
CA ASN A 202 12.34 -3.50 -23.57
C ASN A 202 13.71 -2.84 -23.27
N ASP A 203 13.77 -1.52 -23.39
CA ASP A 203 15.00 -0.75 -23.17
C ASP A 203 15.53 -0.85 -21.72
N TRP A 204 14.65 -1.03 -20.73
CA TRP A 204 15.04 -1.28 -19.35
C TRP A 204 15.73 -2.65 -19.22
N ALA A 205 15.15 -3.70 -19.79
CA ALA A 205 15.75 -5.03 -19.81
C ALA A 205 17.12 -5.03 -20.52
N ALA A 206 17.25 -4.28 -21.63
CA ALA A 206 18.51 -4.13 -22.33
C ALA A 206 19.59 -3.47 -21.47
N ARG A 207 19.26 -2.36 -20.78
CA ARG A 207 20.19 -1.65 -19.88
C ARG A 207 20.70 -2.52 -18.74
N HIS A 208 19.93 -3.51 -18.30
CA HIS A 208 20.29 -4.39 -17.19
C HIS A 208 20.77 -5.79 -17.63
N GLY A 209 21.01 -6.02 -18.93
CA GLY A 209 21.52 -7.29 -19.45
C GLY A 209 20.54 -8.47 -19.28
N LEU A 210 19.23 -8.18 -19.37
CA LEU A 210 18.16 -9.15 -19.14
C LEU A 210 17.52 -9.67 -20.43
N LEU A 211 17.92 -9.16 -21.62
CA LEU A 211 17.39 -9.62 -22.90
C LEU A 211 17.63 -11.11 -23.07
N GLY A 212 16.60 -11.85 -23.46
CA GLY A 212 16.65 -13.30 -23.67
C GLY A 212 16.89 -14.11 -22.39
N LYS A 213 16.82 -13.51 -21.21
CA LYS A 213 16.94 -14.21 -19.92
C LYS A 213 15.57 -14.56 -19.34
N HIS A 214 15.53 -15.62 -18.54
CA HIS A 214 14.42 -15.86 -17.63
C HIS A 214 14.60 -15.03 -16.36
N VAL A 215 13.61 -14.20 -16.04
CA VAL A 215 13.71 -13.21 -14.97
C VAL A 215 12.67 -13.49 -13.87
N LEU A 216 13.16 -13.81 -12.67
CA LEU A 216 12.36 -13.77 -11.44
C LEU A 216 12.60 -12.39 -10.79
N LEU A 217 11.56 -11.57 -10.67
CA LEU A 217 11.70 -10.19 -10.24
C LEU A 217 10.91 -9.89 -8.97
N TYR A 218 11.57 -9.28 -8.00
CA TYR A 218 10.96 -8.66 -6.83
C TYR A 218 11.14 -7.14 -6.89
N SER A 219 10.09 -6.38 -6.60
CA SER A 219 10.16 -4.93 -6.44
C SER A 219 9.45 -4.48 -5.16
N GLY A 220 10.16 -3.77 -4.31
CA GLY A 220 9.64 -3.21 -3.07
C GLY A 220 10.65 -3.16 -1.93
N ALA A 221 10.35 -2.43 -0.85
CA ALA A 221 11.22 -2.34 0.31
C ALA A 221 11.41 -3.71 0.98
N LEU A 222 12.64 -4.05 1.33
CA LEU A 222 12.99 -5.20 2.14
C LEU A 222 13.25 -4.76 3.59
N GLY A 223 12.16 -4.56 4.32
CA GLY A 223 12.19 -4.27 5.76
C GLY A 223 12.10 -5.55 6.61
N TYR A 224 11.92 -5.38 7.92
CA TYR A 224 11.83 -6.48 8.91
C TYR A 224 10.67 -7.47 8.71
N LYS A 225 9.73 -7.15 7.83
CA LYS A 225 8.61 -8.01 7.45
C LYS A 225 8.99 -9.07 6.41
N HIS A 226 10.23 -9.08 5.93
CA HIS A 226 10.66 -9.86 4.79
C HIS A 226 11.91 -10.66 5.13
N ASN A 227 11.96 -11.90 4.65
CA ASN A 227 13.15 -12.74 4.74
C ASN A 227 13.98 -12.65 3.44
N PRO A 228 15.07 -11.86 3.41
CA PRO A 228 15.88 -11.73 2.21
C PRO A 228 16.63 -13.03 1.83
N GLN A 229 16.80 -13.98 2.77
CA GLN A 229 17.43 -15.27 2.50
C GLN A 229 16.73 -16.03 1.36
N LEU A 230 15.41 -15.87 1.20
CA LEU A 230 14.65 -16.53 0.14
C LEU A 230 15.15 -16.17 -1.28
N PHE A 231 15.75 -15.01 -1.47
CA PHE A 231 16.37 -14.64 -2.78
C PHE A 231 17.71 -15.34 -3.00
N LEU A 232 18.49 -15.60 -1.94
CA LEU A 232 19.68 -16.44 -2.05
C LEU A 232 19.30 -17.89 -2.33
N ASP A 233 18.22 -18.39 -1.71
CA ASP A 233 17.71 -19.74 -1.96
C ASP A 233 17.26 -19.90 -3.41
N LEU A 234 16.59 -18.88 -3.98
CA LEU A 234 16.25 -18.84 -5.41
C LEU A 234 17.50 -18.78 -6.29
N ALA A 235 18.49 -17.95 -5.95
CA ALA A 235 19.74 -17.86 -6.70
C ALA A 235 20.53 -19.18 -6.66
N MET A 236 20.48 -19.88 -5.54
CA MET A 236 21.11 -21.20 -5.36
C MET A 236 20.44 -22.27 -6.24
N GLU A 237 19.11 -22.23 -6.39
CA GLU A 237 18.35 -23.14 -7.26
C GLU A 237 18.80 -23.10 -8.72
N PHE A 238 19.13 -21.90 -9.22
CA PHE A 238 19.53 -21.68 -10.60
C PHE A 238 21.05 -21.48 -10.76
N ARG A 239 21.84 -22.01 -9.79
CA ARG A 239 23.29 -21.86 -9.84
C ARG A 239 23.87 -22.57 -11.08
N GLY A 240 24.67 -21.84 -11.85
CA GLY A 240 25.25 -22.34 -13.11
C GLY A 240 24.36 -22.19 -14.33
N GLU A 241 23.16 -21.64 -14.18
CA GLU A 241 22.27 -21.34 -15.31
C GLU A 241 22.41 -19.88 -15.74
N ASP A 242 23.22 -19.63 -16.77
CA ASP A 242 23.51 -18.28 -17.28
C ASP A 242 22.31 -17.59 -17.94
N ASN A 243 21.24 -18.31 -18.20
CA ASN A 243 20.02 -17.80 -18.81
C ASN A 243 18.97 -17.38 -17.75
N VAL A 244 19.20 -17.56 -16.45
CA VAL A 244 18.26 -17.16 -15.37
C VAL A 244 18.82 -15.98 -14.58
N ARG A 245 17.97 -15.04 -14.21
CA ARG A 245 18.28 -13.92 -13.31
C ARG A 245 17.23 -13.76 -12.23
N ILE A 246 17.70 -13.54 -11.00
CA ILE A 246 16.90 -13.13 -9.86
C ILE A 246 17.15 -11.64 -9.66
N VAL A 247 16.18 -10.81 -10.02
CA VAL A 247 16.28 -9.35 -9.95
C VAL A 247 15.56 -8.86 -8.71
N VAL A 248 16.26 -8.13 -7.84
CA VAL A 248 15.70 -7.56 -6.62
C VAL A 248 15.84 -6.04 -6.68
N ILE A 249 14.73 -5.36 -6.93
CA ILE A 249 14.64 -3.90 -6.93
C ILE A 249 14.22 -3.48 -5.53
N SER A 250 15.17 -3.03 -4.71
CA SER A 250 14.90 -2.78 -3.29
C SER A 250 15.88 -1.80 -2.65
N GLU A 251 15.42 -1.21 -1.56
CA GLU A 251 16.23 -0.43 -0.62
C GLU A 251 15.92 -0.88 0.81
N GLY A 252 16.82 -0.53 1.75
CA GLY A 252 16.69 -0.78 3.17
C GLY A 252 17.48 -1.99 3.66
N TYR A 253 17.29 -2.33 4.94
CA TYR A 253 18.09 -3.34 5.65
C TYR A 253 18.27 -4.66 4.91
N GLY A 254 17.19 -5.21 4.36
CA GLY A 254 17.26 -6.48 3.62
C GLY A 254 18.04 -6.39 2.30
N ALA A 255 18.00 -5.23 1.62
CA ALA A 255 18.77 -4.99 0.42
C ALA A 255 20.27 -4.87 0.74
N GLU A 256 20.63 -4.17 1.81
CA GLU A 256 22.02 -4.08 2.30
C GLU A 256 22.53 -5.46 2.71
N TRP A 257 21.71 -6.25 3.40
CA TRP A 257 22.04 -7.62 3.78
C TRP A 257 22.30 -8.52 2.57
N LEU A 258 21.47 -8.42 1.52
CA LEU A 258 21.66 -9.14 0.26
C LEU A 258 22.94 -8.67 -0.46
N SER A 259 23.19 -7.37 -0.52
CA SER A 259 24.36 -6.79 -1.19
C SER A 259 25.67 -7.34 -0.64
N SER A 260 25.75 -7.56 0.68
CA SER A 260 26.95 -8.14 1.30
C SER A 260 27.20 -9.60 0.92
N ARG A 261 26.22 -10.31 0.35
CA ARG A 261 26.25 -11.75 0.01
C ARG A 261 26.09 -12.05 -1.48
N SER A 262 25.65 -11.07 -2.27
CA SER A 262 25.31 -11.25 -3.71
C SER A 262 26.52 -11.65 -4.56
N ARG A 263 27.74 -11.33 -4.13
CA ARG A 263 28.98 -11.63 -4.89
C ARG A 263 29.18 -13.14 -5.18
N GLU A 264 28.59 -13.99 -4.36
CA GLU A 264 28.67 -15.46 -4.52
C GLU A 264 27.63 -16.00 -5.52
N PHE A 265 26.69 -15.15 -5.96
CA PHE A 265 25.55 -15.50 -6.78
C PHE A 265 25.45 -14.60 -8.02
N PRO A 266 26.16 -14.91 -9.12
CA PRO A 266 26.15 -14.10 -10.36
C PRO A 266 24.74 -13.93 -10.95
N GLN A 267 23.79 -14.81 -10.63
CA GLN A 267 22.41 -14.74 -11.08
C GLN A 267 21.58 -13.68 -10.33
N LEU A 268 22.05 -13.23 -9.15
CA LEU A 268 21.36 -12.25 -8.31
C LEU A 268 21.76 -10.82 -8.70
N VAL A 269 20.80 -10.06 -9.21
CA VAL A 269 20.95 -8.67 -9.63
C VAL A 269 20.22 -7.77 -8.65
N LEU A 270 20.93 -6.89 -7.96
CA LEU A 270 20.36 -5.94 -7.02
C LEU A 270 20.32 -4.56 -7.66
N LEU A 271 19.14 -3.94 -7.63
CA LEU A 271 18.93 -2.60 -8.20
C LEU A 271 18.24 -1.70 -7.17
N PRO A 272 18.51 -0.38 -7.19
CA PRO A 272 17.79 0.58 -6.38
C PRO A 272 16.34 0.73 -6.87
N PHE A 273 15.51 1.44 -6.11
CA PHE A 273 14.16 1.77 -6.56
C PHE A 273 14.16 2.49 -7.90
N GLN A 274 13.25 2.07 -8.78
CA GLN A 274 13.13 2.61 -10.13
C GLN A 274 12.16 3.78 -10.17
N LEU A 275 12.36 4.69 -11.12
CA LEU A 275 11.39 5.73 -11.45
C LEU A 275 10.12 5.11 -12.03
N SER A 276 9.00 5.84 -11.99
CA SER A 276 7.68 5.32 -12.39
C SER A 276 7.65 4.72 -13.79
N GLU A 277 8.31 5.34 -14.76
CA GLU A 277 8.37 4.85 -16.13
C GLU A 277 9.15 3.52 -16.26
N ASP A 278 10.28 3.43 -15.58
CA ASP A 278 11.12 2.23 -15.54
C ASP A 278 10.49 1.11 -14.70
N PHE A 279 9.67 1.46 -13.70
CA PHE A 279 8.99 0.47 -12.88
C PHE A 279 8.06 -0.44 -13.71
N LEU A 280 7.24 0.12 -14.60
CA LEU A 280 6.35 -0.66 -15.45
C LEU A 280 7.15 -1.55 -16.42
N LYS A 281 8.24 -1.02 -17.00
CA LYS A 281 9.14 -1.78 -17.86
C LYS A 281 9.83 -2.92 -17.12
N ALA A 282 10.24 -2.67 -15.88
CA ALA A 282 10.84 -3.69 -15.01
C ALA A 282 9.85 -4.84 -14.73
N LEU A 283 8.60 -4.53 -14.35
CA LEU A 283 7.58 -5.57 -14.15
C LEU A 283 7.30 -6.35 -15.43
N ALA A 284 7.22 -5.67 -16.57
CA ALA A 284 7.00 -6.31 -17.88
C ALA A 284 8.17 -7.23 -18.31
N SER A 285 9.40 -6.96 -17.84
CA SER A 285 10.57 -7.77 -18.16
C SER A 285 10.63 -9.09 -17.38
N ALA A 286 9.78 -9.28 -16.38
CA ALA A 286 9.76 -10.50 -15.59
C ALA A 286 9.06 -11.67 -16.33
N ASP A 287 9.57 -12.89 -16.10
CA ASP A 287 8.84 -14.13 -16.36
C ASP A 287 7.98 -14.53 -15.17
N VAL A 288 8.48 -14.22 -13.95
CA VAL A 288 7.80 -14.48 -12.68
C VAL A 288 8.02 -13.31 -11.74
N LEU A 289 6.95 -12.78 -11.18
CA LEU A 289 7.01 -11.75 -10.15
C LEU A 289 6.97 -12.40 -8.76
N VAL A 290 7.93 -12.04 -7.92
CA VAL A 290 8.12 -12.67 -6.61
C VAL A 290 7.60 -11.76 -5.51
N ALA A 291 6.81 -12.30 -4.57
CA ALA A 291 6.36 -11.61 -3.37
C ALA A 291 6.73 -12.44 -2.13
N ILE A 292 7.19 -11.77 -1.08
CA ILE A 292 7.55 -12.44 0.18
C ILE A 292 6.98 -11.68 1.37
N LEU A 293 6.59 -12.40 2.42
CA LEU A 293 6.10 -11.84 3.68
C LEU A 293 6.32 -12.85 4.81
N GLU A 294 6.93 -12.40 5.91
CA GLU A 294 7.14 -13.23 7.11
C GLU A 294 5.82 -13.53 7.86
N PRO A 295 5.65 -14.73 8.44
CA PRO A 295 4.44 -15.12 9.15
C PRO A 295 4.05 -14.15 10.27
N LYS A 296 5.04 -13.65 11.01
CA LYS A 296 4.81 -12.71 12.15
C LYS A 296 4.21 -11.37 11.74
N ALA A 297 4.32 -11.00 10.46
CA ALA A 297 3.82 -9.73 9.94
C ALA A 297 2.51 -9.88 9.16
N ALA A 298 2.05 -11.11 8.92
CA ALA A 298 1.11 -11.42 7.85
C ALA A 298 -0.34 -11.03 8.12
N LYS A 299 -0.82 -11.11 9.38
CA LYS A 299 -2.27 -11.07 9.63
C LYS A 299 -2.97 -9.79 9.13
N TYR A 300 -2.32 -8.63 9.30
CA TYR A 300 -2.87 -7.33 8.91
C TYR A 300 -1.87 -6.47 8.11
N SER A 301 -0.97 -7.12 7.38
CA SER A 301 -0.08 -6.46 6.43
C SER A 301 -0.29 -7.05 5.06
N VAL A 302 -0.92 -6.30 4.18
CA VAL A 302 -1.21 -6.74 2.81
C VAL A 302 -0.13 -6.21 1.88
N PRO A 303 0.65 -7.08 1.22
CA PRO A 303 1.65 -6.61 0.25
C PRO A 303 0.97 -6.08 -1.00
N SER A 304 0.75 -4.76 -1.06
CA SER A 304 0.12 -4.07 -2.19
C SER A 304 0.80 -4.31 -3.53
N LYS A 305 2.08 -4.71 -3.53
CA LYS A 305 2.82 -5.07 -4.76
C LYS A 305 2.14 -6.19 -5.56
N VAL A 306 1.44 -7.11 -4.90
CA VAL A 306 0.71 -8.20 -5.55
C VAL A 306 -0.34 -7.66 -6.53
N LEU A 307 -1.01 -6.57 -6.17
CA LEU A 307 -2.00 -5.92 -7.02
C LEU A 307 -1.34 -5.32 -8.28
N ALA A 308 -0.21 -4.63 -8.12
CA ALA A 308 0.59 -4.13 -9.26
C ALA A 308 1.16 -5.28 -10.12
N TYR A 309 1.47 -6.42 -9.53
CA TYR A 309 1.95 -7.60 -10.25
C TYR A 309 0.85 -8.22 -11.13
N MET A 310 -0.39 -8.26 -10.65
CA MET A 310 -1.54 -8.70 -11.45
C MET A 310 -1.74 -7.81 -12.67
N THR A 311 -1.60 -6.48 -12.52
CA THR A 311 -1.76 -5.57 -13.65
C THR A 311 -0.67 -5.71 -14.71
N ALA A 312 0.51 -6.24 -14.35
CA ALA A 312 1.59 -6.51 -15.29
C ALA A 312 1.37 -7.78 -16.14
N GLY A 313 0.34 -8.58 -15.84
CA GLY A 313 0.03 -9.80 -16.58
C GLY A 313 1.13 -10.88 -16.49
N ARG A 314 1.87 -10.91 -15.38
CA ARG A 314 2.91 -11.90 -15.11
C ARG A 314 2.49 -12.80 -13.94
N PRO A 315 2.85 -14.11 -13.99
CA PRO A 315 2.55 -15.02 -12.88
C PRO A 315 3.25 -14.58 -11.60
N ILE A 316 2.58 -14.75 -10.48
CA ILE A 316 3.10 -14.39 -9.16
C ILE A 316 3.55 -15.66 -8.42
N LEU A 317 4.79 -15.67 -7.92
CA LEU A 317 5.27 -16.65 -6.97
C LEU A 317 5.37 -15.98 -5.60
N ALA A 318 4.50 -16.35 -4.68
CA ALA A 318 4.36 -15.68 -3.39
C ALA A 318 4.72 -16.59 -2.22
N ALA A 319 5.83 -16.30 -1.53
CA ALA A 319 6.14 -16.89 -0.22
C ALA A 319 5.48 -16.04 0.87
N ILE A 320 4.18 -16.30 1.10
CA ILE A 320 3.27 -15.54 1.97
C ILE A 320 2.37 -16.54 2.69
N PRO A 321 2.08 -16.37 4.00
CA PRO A 321 1.13 -17.22 4.70
C PRO A 321 -0.23 -17.32 4.01
N ALA A 322 -0.79 -18.52 3.97
CA ALA A 322 -1.99 -18.81 3.19
C ALA A 322 -3.25 -18.04 3.66
N ASP A 323 -3.30 -17.65 4.93
CA ASP A 323 -4.36 -16.84 5.54
C ASP A 323 -4.26 -15.35 5.24
N ASN A 324 -3.15 -14.90 4.64
CA ASN A 324 -2.98 -13.50 4.24
C ASN A 324 -3.88 -13.15 3.04
N LEU A 325 -4.47 -11.94 3.06
CA LEU A 325 -5.32 -11.46 1.98
C LEU A 325 -4.65 -11.55 0.60
N ALA A 326 -3.37 -11.19 0.48
CA ALA A 326 -2.67 -11.25 -0.80
C ALA A 326 -2.54 -12.68 -1.33
N ALA A 327 -2.28 -13.67 -0.47
CA ALA A 327 -2.24 -15.08 -0.86
C ALA A 327 -3.62 -15.58 -1.32
N ARG A 328 -4.67 -15.21 -0.58
CA ARG A 328 -6.07 -15.53 -0.96
C ARG A 328 -6.44 -14.88 -2.29
N THR A 329 -6.08 -13.61 -2.52
CA THR A 329 -6.35 -12.90 -3.78
C THR A 329 -5.61 -13.55 -4.95
N ILE A 330 -4.33 -13.91 -4.81
CA ILE A 330 -3.57 -14.64 -5.84
C ILE A 330 -4.27 -15.95 -6.21
N SER A 331 -4.71 -16.70 -5.21
CA SER A 331 -5.39 -18.00 -5.41
C SER A 331 -6.76 -17.82 -6.07
N ALA A 332 -7.58 -16.89 -5.59
CA ALA A 332 -8.90 -16.60 -6.15
C ALA A 332 -8.83 -16.12 -7.60
N ALA A 333 -7.85 -15.28 -7.91
CA ALA A 333 -7.58 -14.80 -9.27
C ALA A 333 -6.88 -15.83 -10.16
N SER A 334 -6.46 -16.98 -9.63
CA SER A 334 -5.57 -17.92 -10.33
C SER A 334 -4.34 -17.23 -10.96
N ALA A 335 -3.82 -16.20 -10.27
CA ALA A 335 -2.79 -15.31 -10.79
C ALA A 335 -1.36 -15.81 -10.52
N GLY A 336 -1.19 -16.94 -9.83
CA GLY A 336 0.12 -17.42 -9.45
C GLY A 336 0.10 -18.60 -8.51
N LEU A 337 1.22 -18.81 -7.83
CA LEU A 337 1.42 -19.87 -6.87
C LEU A 337 1.80 -19.27 -5.51
N THR A 338 1.26 -19.83 -4.45
CA THR A 338 1.56 -19.44 -3.07
C THR A 338 2.25 -20.58 -2.34
N VAL A 339 3.16 -20.24 -1.46
CA VAL A 339 3.92 -21.21 -0.64
C VAL A 339 4.13 -20.65 0.77
N ASP A 340 4.19 -21.52 1.75
CA ASP A 340 4.57 -21.13 3.11
C ASP A 340 5.99 -20.50 3.10
N PRO A 341 6.18 -19.28 3.60
CA PRO A 341 7.48 -18.63 3.64
C PRO A 341 8.53 -19.40 4.47
N GLN A 342 8.10 -20.34 5.29
CA GLN A 342 8.98 -21.24 6.05
C GLN A 342 9.37 -22.51 5.26
N ASN A 343 8.90 -22.65 4.00
CA ASN A 343 9.26 -23.78 3.13
C ASN A 343 10.07 -23.31 1.90
N PRO A 344 11.37 -22.99 2.05
CA PRO A 344 12.21 -22.53 0.94
C PRO A 344 12.43 -23.60 -0.12
N SER A 345 12.35 -24.89 0.22
CA SER A 345 12.48 -26.00 -0.73
C SER A 345 11.32 -26.01 -1.72
N GLU A 346 10.10 -25.80 -1.24
CA GLU A 346 8.92 -25.71 -2.09
C GLU A 346 8.95 -24.43 -2.93
N LEU A 347 9.41 -23.30 -2.38
CA LEU A 347 9.60 -22.07 -3.14
C LEU A 347 10.52 -22.30 -4.36
N ARG A 348 11.67 -22.96 -4.16
CA ARG A 348 12.61 -23.30 -5.24
C ARG A 348 11.98 -24.21 -6.28
N ARG A 349 11.32 -25.29 -5.84
CA ARG A 349 10.62 -26.23 -6.73
C ARG A 349 9.57 -25.53 -7.60
N LEU A 350 8.76 -24.65 -7.01
CA LEU A 350 7.75 -23.89 -7.73
C LEU A 350 8.36 -22.86 -8.68
N ALA A 351 9.44 -22.18 -8.27
CA ALA A 351 10.18 -21.27 -9.14
C ALA A 351 10.68 -21.99 -10.39
N ARG A 352 11.32 -23.16 -10.25
CA ARG A 352 11.78 -23.97 -11.37
C ARG A 352 10.63 -24.39 -12.26
N SER A 353 9.55 -24.90 -11.71
CA SER A 353 8.39 -25.30 -12.50
C SER A 353 7.76 -24.17 -13.31
N LEU A 354 7.83 -22.93 -12.79
CA LEU A 354 7.36 -21.76 -13.55
C LEU A 354 8.34 -21.36 -14.66
N ILE A 355 9.64 -21.47 -14.44
CA ILE A 355 10.64 -21.16 -15.48
C ILE A 355 10.56 -22.18 -16.63
N GLU A 356 10.36 -23.45 -16.35
CA GLU A 356 10.30 -24.52 -17.33
C GLU A 356 8.99 -24.57 -18.13
N ASP A 357 7.86 -24.10 -17.58
CA ASP A 357 6.52 -24.16 -18.20
C ASP A 357 6.02 -22.77 -18.61
N GLU A 358 6.32 -22.38 -19.85
CA GLU A 358 5.90 -21.11 -20.42
C GLU A 358 4.38 -20.99 -20.56
N ASP A 359 3.70 -22.09 -20.93
CA ASP A 359 2.24 -22.07 -21.09
C ASP A 359 1.56 -21.84 -19.74
N ARG A 360 2.08 -22.43 -18.69
CA ARG A 360 1.61 -22.18 -17.31
C ARG A 360 1.83 -20.71 -16.92
N ARG A 361 3.01 -20.16 -17.21
CA ARG A 361 3.27 -18.72 -16.94
C ARG A 361 2.27 -17.84 -17.67
N ARG A 362 2.01 -18.10 -18.95
CA ARG A 362 1.05 -17.33 -19.76
C ARG A 362 -0.37 -17.42 -19.16
N ARG A 363 -0.83 -18.61 -18.83
CA ARG A 363 -2.18 -18.79 -18.24
C ARG A 363 -2.34 -18.05 -16.92
N LEU A 364 -1.39 -18.20 -16.00
CA LEU A 364 -1.45 -17.53 -14.69
C LEU A 364 -1.36 -16.01 -14.81
N GLY A 365 -0.47 -15.51 -15.66
CA GLY A 365 -0.35 -14.08 -15.92
C GLY A 365 -1.61 -13.47 -16.54
N ALA A 366 -2.19 -14.15 -17.54
CA ALA A 366 -3.44 -13.74 -18.18
C ALA A 366 -4.62 -13.73 -17.20
N ALA A 367 -4.71 -14.72 -16.30
CA ALA A 367 -5.74 -14.78 -15.27
C ALA A 367 -5.61 -13.60 -14.28
N GLY A 368 -4.38 -13.29 -13.83
CA GLY A 368 -4.11 -12.13 -12.98
C GLY A 368 -4.52 -10.81 -13.64
N LEU A 369 -4.17 -10.62 -14.92
CA LEU A 369 -4.56 -9.42 -15.66
C LEU A 369 -6.07 -9.32 -15.88
N ALA A 370 -6.73 -10.45 -16.15
CA ALA A 370 -8.19 -10.49 -16.29
C ALA A 370 -8.87 -10.10 -14.97
N TYR A 371 -8.38 -10.61 -13.83
CA TYR A 371 -8.84 -10.21 -12.51
C TYR A 371 -8.65 -8.70 -12.27
N ALA A 372 -7.46 -8.18 -12.59
CA ALA A 372 -7.16 -6.75 -12.45
C ALA A 372 -8.10 -5.88 -13.29
N ARG A 373 -8.33 -6.24 -14.56
CA ARG A 373 -9.27 -5.51 -15.44
C ARG A 373 -10.71 -5.53 -14.92
N ALA A 374 -11.13 -6.62 -14.30
CA ALA A 374 -12.49 -6.74 -13.77
C ALA A 374 -12.70 -6.01 -12.44
N ASN A 375 -11.62 -5.80 -11.64
CA ASN A 375 -11.77 -5.32 -10.26
C ASN A 375 -11.06 -3.98 -9.97
N PHE A 376 -10.17 -3.51 -10.87
CA PHE A 376 -9.34 -2.32 -10.64
C PHE A 376 -9.75 -1.14 -11.53
N ASP A 377 -10.98 -1.12 -12.05
CA ASP A 377 -11.48 0.06 -12.78
C ASP A 377 -11.60 1.23 -11.79
N ILE A 378 -10.79 2.26 -12.02
CA ILE A 378 -10.71 3.43 -11.15
C ILE A 378 -12.02 4.23 -11.12
N ASN A 379 -12.84 4.17 -12.18
CA ASN A 379 -14.12 4.86 -12.22
C ASN A 379 -15.15 4.17 -11.31
N ASP A 380 -15.18 2.83 -11.29
CA ASP A 380 -16.04 2.06 -10.41
C ASP A 380 -15.60 2.23 -8.94
N ILE A 381 -14.29 2.20 -8.69
CA ILE A 381 -13.73 2.44 -7.36
C ILE A 381 -14.08 3.86 -6.88
N ALA A 382 -13.88 4.87 -7.72
CA ALA A 382 -14.22 6.26 -7.39
C ALA A 382 -15.73 6.42 -7.13
N ALA A 383 -16.60 5.73 -7.87
CA ALA A 383 -18.03 5.73 -7.63
C ALA A 383 -18.39 5.16 -6.25
N ARG A 384 -17.72 4.07 -5.82
CA ARG A 384 -17.90 3.49 -4.48
C ARG A 384 -17.44 4.46 -3.38
N PHE A 385 -16.29 5.11 -3.54
CA PHE A 385 -15.84 6.15 -2.61
C PHE A 385 -16.80 7.34 -2.57
N GLU A 386 -17.30 7.78 -3.72
CA GLU A 386 -18.27 8.88 -3.79
C GLU A 386 -19.57 8.56 -3.02
N GLN A 387 -20.08 7.32 -3.10
CA GLN A 387 -21.24 6.87 -2.31
C GLN A 387 -20.96 6.96 -0.80
N VAL A 388 -19.77 6.53 -0.37
CA VAL A 388 -19.33 6.66 1.03
C VAL A 388 -19.29 8.14 1.44
N PHE A 389 -18.68 9.00 0.62
CA PHE A 389 -18.56 10.42 0.93
C PHE A 389 -19.92 11.12 1.02
N ARG A 390 -20.83 10.86 0.10
CA ARG A 390 -22.18 11.40 0.14
C ARG A 390 -22.93 10.98 1.39
N ARG A 391 -22.83 9.71 1.79
CA ARG A 391 -23.44 9.19 3.01
C ARG A 391 -23.04 9.98 4.24
N PHE A 392 -21.76 10.24 4.44
CA PHE A 392 -21.25 10.88 5.65
C PHE A 392 -21.29 12.43 5.58
N ALA A 393 -21.16 13.05 4.41
CA ALA A 393 -21.33 14.47 4.24
C ALA A 393 -22.78 14.94 4.51
N HIS A 394 -23.80 14.17 4.10
CA HIS A 394 -25.21 14.52 4.29
C HIS A 394 -25.73 14.30 5.71
N GLN A 395 -25.21 13.31 6.45
CA GLN A 395 -25.64 13.09 7.84
C GLN A 395 -25.47 14.33 8.72
N LYS A 396 -24.55 15.22 8.36
CA LYS A 396 -24.27 16.44 9.08
C LYS A 396 -25.24 17.59 8.76
N SER A 397 -25.72 17.71 7.53
CA SER A 397 -26.72 18.74 7.20
C SER A 397 -28.03 18.53 7.98
N ASN A 398 -28.35 17.28 8.32
CA ASN A 398 -29.55 16.92 9.09
C ASN A 398 -29.37 17.03 10.62
N SER A 399 -28.12 17.01 11.14
CA SER A 399 -27.85 17.16 12.58
C SER A 399 -27.70 18.62 13.04
N VAL A 400 -27.59 19.56 12.10
CA VAL A 400 -27.45 21.01 12.33
C VAL A 400 -28.76 21.77 12.03
N ALA A 401 -29.89 21.09 11.86
CA ALA A 401 -31.19 21.78 11.82
C ALA A 401 -31.46 22.45 13.18
N PRO A 402 -31.72 23.76 13.24
CA PRO A 402 -31.72 24.52 14.46
C PRO A 402 -32.88 24.16 15.36
N ALA A 403 -32.57 24.03 16.66
CA ALA A 403 -33.58 24.07 17.74
C ALA A 403 -34.21 25.48 17.88
N ALA A 404 -34.76 26.02 16.78
CA ALA A 404 -35.29 27.38 16.71
C ALA A 404 -36.81 27.43 16.41
N GLU A 405 -37.54 26.32 16.61
CA GLU A 405 -39.01 26.33 16.46
C GLU A 405 -39.75 25.60 17.60
N ARG A 406 -39.29 25.74 18.86
CA ARG A 406 -40.11 25.31 20.01
C ARG A 406 -40.08 26.38 21.10
N ALA A 407 -40.47 27.58 20.77
CA ALA A 407 -40.77 28.58 21.78
C ALA A 407 -41.69 29.64 21.16
N VAL A 408 -42.92 29.26 20.82
CA VAL A 408 -44.11 30.11 20.85
C VAL A 408 -45.31 29.17 20.81
N ILE A 409 -45.84 28.85 21.91
CA ILE A 409 -47.27 28.90 22.33
C ILE A 409 -47.31 28.61 23.81
#